data_8b4d8147d3147429db8bd01b3757e28a
#
_entry.id   8b4d8147d3147429db8bd01b3757e28a
#
_cell.length_a   1.000
_cell.length_b   1.000
_cell.length_c   1.000
_cell.angle_alpha   90.00
_cell.angle_beta   90.00
_cell.angle_gamma   90.00
#
_symmetry.space_group_name_H-M   'P 1'
#
loop_
_entity.id
_entity.type
_entity.pdbx_description
1 polymer ?
#
loop_
_entity_poly.entity_id
_entity_poly.type
_entity_poly.pdbx_seq_one_letter_code
_entity_poly.pdbx_strand_id
1 'polypeptide(L)'
;MAGNRIVGNRLVEHRSADDRLAGHRSADHRSDRHRAAAAALLFTLTLLAGGCTVMGPDYQRPAVNLPADFGNGEAATAAADTMIPADWWRRYGDAELDALVDSVFASNTDLRLAAAQLEEAEAVLRETYAVLYPQLNLDAASTRSRVTTRGAQPIPAGIPVVRWDQRAAFSTSFELDFWGRLRRGAEAAQAQLLATQYGKDVVQLGLAGTAVQA
;
A
#
# COMPACT_ATOMS: atom_id res chain seq x y z
N MET A 1 -20.29 96.81 10.00
CA MET A 1 -19.18 95.78 10.01
C MET A 1 -19.65 94.59 10.80
N ALA A 2 -20.24 93.64 10.15
CA ALA A 2 -20.54 92.34 10.72
C ALA A 2 -20.94 91.36 9.56
N GLY A 3 -20.14 90.44 9.26
CA GLY A 3 -20.46 89.43 8.23
C GLY A 3 -19.21 88.66 7.83
N ASN A 4 -19.02 87.49 8.38
CA ASN A 4 -18.31 86.39 7.75
C ASN A 4 -17.73 85.45 8.81
N ARG A 5 -18.60 84.70 9.46
CA ARG A 5 -18.12 83.61 10.38
C ARG A 5 -18.98 82.37 10.39
N ILE A 6 -19.83 82.14 9.41
CA ILE A 6 -20.74 80.96 9.46
C ILE A 6 -20.48 79.93 8.34
N VAL A 7 -19.59 80.17 7.39
CA VAL A 7 -19.37 79.27 6.25
C VAL A 7 -18.30 78.23 6.51
N GLY A 8 -17.43 78.41 7.53
CA GLY A 8 -16.32 77.50 7.78
C GLY A 8 -16.69 76.16 8.44
N ASN A 9 -17.77 76.06 9.22
CA ASN A 9 -18.05 74.94 10.09
C ASN A 9 -18.85 73.78 9.39
N ARG A 10 -19.60 74.10 8.34
CA ARG A 10 -20.38 73.02 7.62
C ARG A 10 -19.56 72.22 6.65
N LEU A 11 -18.48 72.77 6.12
CA LEU A 11 -17.60 72.03 5.19
C LEU A 11 -16.66 70.98 5.89
N VAL A 12 -16.31 71.27 7.15
CA VAL A 12 -15.46 70.38 7.95
C VAL A 12 -16.25 69.16 8.44
N GLU A 13 -17.53 69.35 8.81
CA GLU A 13 -18.37 68.21 9.25
C GLU A 13 -18.74 67.23 8.08
N HIS A 14 -18.94 67.74 6.86
CA HIS A 14 -19.24 66.89 5.71
C HIS A 14 -18.03 66.06 5.30
N ARG A 15 -16.79 66.57 5.47
CA ARG A 15 -15.58 65.79 5.11
C ARG A 15 -15.27 64.64 6.09
N SER A 16 -15.62 64.83 7.37
CA SER A 16 -15.42 63.80 8.39
C SER A 16 -16.44 62.65 8.31
N ALA A 17 -17.62 62.90 7.74
CA ALA A 17 -18.65 61.84 7.54
C ALA A 17 -18.33 60.93 6.36
N ASP A 18 -17.83 61.50 5.26
CA ASP A 18 -17.46 60.73 4.06
C ASP A 18 -16.22 59.84 4.30
N ASP A 19 -15.22 60.28 5.07
CA ASP A 19 -14.04 59.49 5.44
C ASP A 19 -14.39 58.32 6.36
N ARG A 20 -15.40 58.44 7.22
CA ARG A 20 -15.86 57.29 8.06
C ARG A 20 -16.64 56.27 7.27
N LEU A 21 -17.39 56.68 6.25
CA LEU A 21 -18.14 55.74 5.38
C LEU A 21 -17.20 55.03 4.39
N ALA A 22 -16.13 55.68 3.93
CA ALA A 22 -15.12 55.06 3.08
C ALA A 22 -14.27 54.03 3.84
N GLY A 23 -13.92 54.28 5.11
CA GLY A 23 -13.20 53.33 5.97
C GLY A 23 -13.98 52.06 6.29
N HIS A 24 -15.30 52.16 6.46
CA HIS A 24 -16.16 50.99 6.75
C HIS A 24 -16.34 50.05 5.55
N ARG A 25 -16.44 50.60 4.31
CA ARG A 25 -16.56 49.78 3.10
C ARG A 25 -15.27 49.03 2.75
N SER A 26 -14.11 49.59 3.05
CA SER A 26 -12.82 48.92 2.78
C SER A 26 -12.48 47.84 3.79
N ALA A 27 -12.98 47.90 5.02
CA ALA A 27 -12.82 46.88 6.05
C ALA A 27 -13.70 45.61 5.74
N ASP A 28 -14.93 45.83 5.28
CA ASP A 28 -15.84 44.74 4.90
C ASP A 28 -15.29 43.93 3.69
N HIS A 29 -14.79 44.61 2.67
CA HIS A 29 -14.22 43.93 1.50
C HIS A 29 -12.97 43.09 1.82
N ARG A 30 -12.23 43.46 2.86
CA ARG A 30 -11.06 42.68 3.28
C ARG A 30 -11.47 41.40 4.06
N SER A 31 -12.49 41.49 4.91
CA SER A 31 -13.04 40.37 5.65
C SER A 31 -13.69 39.33 4.72
N ASP A 32 -14.38 39.78 3.68
CA ASP A 32 -15.02 38.89 2.69
C ASP A 32 -14.00 38.15 1.82
N ARG A 33 -12.87 38.79 1.46
CA ARG A 33 -11.76 38.15 0.76
C ARG A 33 -11.10 37.06 1.60
N HIS A 34 -10.90 37.26 2.90
CA HIS A 34 -10.33 36.24 3.79
C HIS A 34 -11.31 35.07 4.00
N ARG A 35 -12.60 35.33 4.11
CA ARG A 35 -13.65 34.29 4.18
C ARG A 35 -13.74 33.49 2.90
N ALA A 36 -13.69 34.13 1.74
CA ALA A 36 -13.67 33.44 0.44
C ALA A 36 -12.40 32.62 0.24
N ALA A 37 -11.23 33.16 0.64
CA ALA A 37 -9.97 32.42 0.59
C ALA A 37 -9.96 31.22 1.55
N ALA A 38 -10.49 31.37 2.76
CA ALA A 38 -10.61 30.26 3.73
C ALA A 38 -11.60 29.18 3.24
N ALA A 39 -12.73 29.59 2.64
CA ALA A 39 -13.69 28.66 2.07
C ALA A 39 -13.11 27.90 0.87
N ALA A 40 -12.37 28.58 -0.01
CA ALA A 40 -11.67 27.95 -1.12
C ALA A 40 -10.58 26.98 -0.66
N LEU A 41 -9.84 27.32 0.40
CA LEU A 41 -8.81 26.47 0.99
C LEU A 41 -9.42 25.22 1.64
N LEU A 42 -10.54 25.37 2.37
CA LEU A 42 -11.30 24.27 2.95
C LEU A 42 -11.90 23.36 1.87
N PHE A 43 -12.42 23.93 0.80
CA PHE A 43 -12.96 23.17 -0.33
C PHE A 43 -11.88 22.37 -1.09
N THR A 44 -10.70 22.98 -1.29
CA THR A 44 -9.53 22.28 -1.87
C THR A 44 -9.01 21.18 -0.96
N LEU A 45 -8.98 21.40 0.35
CA LEU A 45 -8.54 20.41 1.33
C LEU A 45 -9.52 19.23 1.42
N THR A 46 -10.83 19.47 1.32
CA THR A 46 -11.86 18.40 1.26
C THR A 46 -11.81 17.61 -0.04
N LEU A 47 -11.52 18.25 -1.17
CA LEU A 47 -11.31 17.55 -2.45
C LEU A 47 -10.05 16.68 -2.43
N LEU A 48 -8.97 17.14 -1.79
CA LEU A 48 -7.74 16.35 -1.60
C LEU A 48 -7.93 15.17 -0.64
N ALA A 49 -8.76 15.32 0.39
CA ALA A 49 -9.06 14.23 1.34
C ALA A 49 -9.95 13.14 0.71
N GLY A 50 -10.80 13.47 -0.25
CA GLY A 50 -11.64 12.49 -0.97
C GLY A 50 -10.91 11.68 -2.05
N GLY A 51 -9.68 12.05 -2.41
CA GLY A 51 -8.93 11.47 -3.54
C GLY A 51 -8.15 10.18 -3.23
N CYS A 52 -8.07 9.73 -1.97
CA CYS A 52 -7.28 8.55 -1.58
C CYS A 52 -8.11 7.26 -1.54
N THR A 53 -9.11 7.08 -2.41
CA THR A 53 -9.84 5.81 -2.49
C THR A 53 -9.08 4.82 -3.37
N VAL A 54 -8.89 3.59 -2.83
CA VAL A 54 -8.33 2.48 -3.60
C VAL A 54 -9.29 2.16 -4.74
N MET A 55 -8.81 2.22 -5.99
CA MET A 55 -9.65 1.93 -7.16
C MET A 55 -9.84 0.42 -7.35
N GLY A 56 -11.01 0.05 -7.86
CA GLY A 56 -11.39 -1.33 -8.16
C GLY A 56 -12.36 -1.92 -7.13
N PRO A 57 -13.03 -3.03 -7.48
CA PRO A 57 -13.95 -3.72 -6.58
C PRO A 57 -13.19 -4.43 -5.47
N ASP A 58 -13.77 -4.47 -4.27
CA ASP A 58 -13.29 -5.32 -3.19
C ASP A 58 -13.67 -6.77 -3.45
N TYR A 59 -12.78 -7.70 -3.08
CA TYR A 59 -13.04 -9.11 -3.24
C TYR A 59 -14.26 -9.54 -2.41
N GLN A 60 -15.22 -10.19 -3.07
CA GLN A 60 -16.35 -10.85 -2.43
C GLN A 60 -16.30 -12.33 -2.77
N ARG A 61 -16.36 -13.17 -1.74
CA ARG A 61 -16.40 -14.61 -1.94
C ARG A 61 -17.64 -14.98 -2.77
N PRO A 62 -17.48 -15.70 -3.92
CA PRO A 62 -18.63 -16.15 -4.69
C PRO A 62 -19.56 -17.01 -3.86
N ALA A 63 -20.86 -16.77 -3.98
CA ALA A 63 -21.85 -17.65 -3.39
C ALA A 63 -21.86 -18.98 -4.15
N VAL A 64 -21.62 -20.07 -3.43
CA VAL A 64 -21.71 -21.42 -3.99
C VAL A 64 -23.13 -21.91 -3.70
N ASN A 65 -23.94 -22.06 -4.76
CA ASN A 65 -25.28 -22.61 -4.65
C ASN A 65 -25.18 -24.14 -4.54
N LEU A 66 -24.98 -24.63 -3.32
CA LEU A 66 -25.09 -26.06 -3.04
C LEU A 66 -26.56 -26.40 -2.74
N PRO A 67 -27.05 -27.59 -3.12
CA PRO A 67 -28.34 -28.08 -2.68
C PRO A 67 -28.42 -28.07 -1.15
N ALA A 68 -29.53 -27.61 -0.61
CA ALA A 68 -29.74 -27.54 0.83
C ALA A 68 -29.79 -28.95 1.49
N ASP A 69 -30.03 -29.98 0.67
CA ASP A 69 -30.15 -31.36 1.12
C ASP A 69 -29.44 -32.31 0.12
N PHE A 70 -28.58 -33.19 0.63
CA PHE A 70 -27.90 -34.23 -0.14
C PHE A 70 -28.67 -35.58 -0.12
N GLY A 71 -29.97 -35.54 0.14
CA GLY A 71 -30.89 -36.69 -0.04
C GLY A 71 -30.91 -37.72 1.09
N ASN A 72 -30.11 -37.58 2.13
CA ASN A 72 -30.12 -38.46 3.31
C ASN A 72 -30.57 -37.71 4.59
N GLY A 73 -31.55 -36.95 4.45
CA GLY A 73 -32.37 -35.97 5.14
C GLY A 73 -32.30 -35.78 6.66
N GLU A 74 -31.77 -36.63 7.53
CA GLU A 74 -31.80 -36.37 8.98
C GLU A 74 -30.42 -36.16 9.63
N ALA A 75 -29.35 -36.53 8.96
CA ALA A 75 -28.00 -36.38 9.49
C ALA A 75 -27.29 -35.10 9.06
N ALA A 76 -27.79 -34.40 8.04
CA ALA A 76 -27.10 -33.27 7.43
C ALA A 76 -27.18 -31.96 8.22
N THR A 77 -28.21 -31.79 9.04
CA THR A 77 -28.41 -30.55 9.82
C THR A 77 -27.47 -30.40 11.00
N ALA A 78 -26.90 -31.49 11.52
CA ALA A 78 -25.94 -31.45 12.62
C ALA A 78 -24.47 -31.31 12.15
N ALA A 79 -24.19 -31.56 10.87
CA ALA A 79 -22.83 -31.61 10.32
C ALA A 79 -22.40 -30.37 9.53
N ALA A 80 -23.27 -29.37 9.37
CA ALA A 80 -23.03 -28.21 8.53
C ALA A 80 -21.87 -27.31 8.99
N ASP A 81 -21.37 -27.49 10.22
CA ASP A 81 -20.31 -26.67 10.81
C ASP A 81 -19.07 -27.49 11.23
N THR A 82 -19.00 -28.75 10.85
CA THR A 82 -17.86 -29.61 11.23
C THR A 82 -16.88 -29.68 10.05
N MET A 83 -15.84 -28.85 10.10
CA MET A 83 -14.65 -29.07 9.23
C MET A 83 -14.14 -30.48 9.45
N ILE A 84 -13.76 -31.18 8.38
CA ILE A 84 -13.09 -32.47 8.47
C ILE A 84 -11.81 -32.27 9.28
N PRO A 85 -11.60 -32.96 10.42
CA PRO A 85 -10.38 -32.82 11.20
C PRO A 85 -9.16 -33.17 10.34
N ALA A 86 -8.05 -32.46 10.57
CA ALA A 86 -6.82 -32.70 9.83
C ALA A 86 -6.27 -34.15 10.01
N ASP A 87 -6.69 -34.81 11.06
CA ASP A 87 -6.31 -36.16 11.46
C ASP A 87 -7.49 -37.16 11.37
N TRP A 88 -8.38 -36.97 10.37
CA TRP A 88 -9.63 -37.73 10.20
C TRP A 88 -9.46 -39.27 10.18
N TRP A 89 -8.28 -39.77 9.73
CA TRP A 89 -7.97 -41.22 9.68
C TRP A 89 -7.88 -41.85 11.07
N ARG A 90 -7.55 -41.08 12.12
CA ARG A 90 -7.49 -41.58 13.51
C ARG A 90 -8.84 -42.07 14.04
N ARG A 91 -9.92 -41.73 13.36
CA ARG A 91 -11.26 -42.23 13.68
C ARG A 91 -11.45 -43.72 13.42
N TYR A 92 -10.55 -44.32 12.61
CA TYR A 92 -10.54 -45.76 12.40
C TYR A 92 -10.00 -46.55 13.62
N GLY A 93 -9.29 -45.89 14.54
CA GLY A 93 -8.76 -46.48 15.78
C GLY A 93 -7.67 -47.52 15.54
N ASP A 94 -6.98 -47.44 14.40
CA ASP A 94 -5.90 -48.36 13.98
C ASP A 94 -4.53 -47.67 14.13
N ALA A 95 -3.73 -48.15 15.09
CA ALA A 95 -2.43 -47.60 15.39
C ALA A 95 -1.38 -47.84 14.27
N GLU A 96 -1.53 -48.92 13.48
CA GLU A 96 -0.65 -49.21 12.35
C GLU A 96 -0.91 -48.22 11.21
N LEU A 97 -2.19 -47.92 10.95
CA LEU A 97 -2.60 -46.87 10.01
C LEU A 97 -2.09 -45.48 10.43
N ASP A 98 -2.20 -45.17 11.72
CA ASP A 98 -1.69 -43.87 12.24
C ASP A 98 -0.18 -43.75 11.96
N ALA A 99 0.60 -44.78 12.29
CA ALA A 99 2.04 -44.79 12.06
C ALA A 99 2.41 -44.73 10.57
N LEU A 100 1.63 -45.38 9.69
CA LEU A 100 1.83 -45.31 8.25
C LEU A 100 1.62 -43.89 7.71
N VAL A 101 0.51 -43.21 8.07
CA VAL A 101 0.22 -41.87 7.62
C VAL A 101 1.26 -40.89 8.14
N ASP A 102 1.66 -40.99 9.43
CA ASP A 102 2.71 -40.16 10.01
C ASP A 102 4.05 -40.33 9.26
N SER A 103 4.41 -41.55 8.89
CA SER A 103 5.61 -41.86 8.08
C SER A 103 5.54 -41.23 6.68
N VAL A 104 4.38 -41.30 6.03
CA VAL A 104 4.15 -40.68 4.71
C VAL A 104 4.34 -39.15 4.83
N PHE A 105 3.76 -38.51 5.82
CA PHE A 105 3.91 -37.07 5.98
C PHE A 105 5.36 -36.64 6.28
N ALA A 106 6.09 -37.43 7.04
CA ALA A 106 7.49 -37.15 7.36
C ALA A 106 8.44 -37.28 6.17
N SER A 107 8.16 -38.19 5.21
CA SER A 107 9.10 -38.54 4.16
C SER A 107 8.68 -38.14 2.75
N ASN A 108 7.41 -37.76 2.54
CA ASN A 108 6.89 -37.49 1.20
C ASN A 108 7.49 -36.23 0.58
N THR A 109 7.94 -36.32 -0.67
CA THR A 109 8.57 -35.22 -1.41
C THR A 109 7.58 -34.20 -1.91
N ASP A 110 6.32 -34.58 -2.20
CA ASP A 110 5.29 -33.67 -2.70
C ASP A 110 4.84 -32.73 -1.59
N LEU A 111 4.75 -33.23 -0.35
CA LEU A 111 4.45 -32.39 0.80
C LEU A 111 5.59 -31.39 1.10
N ARG A 112 6.86 -31.82 0.93
CA ARG A 112 8.02 -30.95 1.04
C ARG A 112 8.04 -29.88 -0.07
N LEU A 113 7.69 -30.26 -1.30
CA LEU A 113 7.54 -29.31 -2.41
C LEU A 113 6.44 -28.29 -2.12
N ALA A 114 5.26 -28.73 -1.67
CA ALA A 114 4.16 -27.82 -1.32
C ALA A 114 4.54 -26.89 -0.17
N ALA A 115 5.31 -27.35 0.82
CA ALA A 115 5.83 -26.49 1.89
C ALA A 115 6.81 -25.44 1.36
N ALA A 116 7.73 -25.80 0.45
CA ALA A 116 8.66 -24.85 -0.16
C ALA A 116 7.93 -23.80 -1.03
N GLN A 117 6.88 -24.20 -1.74
CA GLN A 117 6.02 -23.25 -2.50
C GLN A 117 5.28 -22.29 -1.58
N LEU A 118 4.87 -22.72 -0.39
CA LEU A 118 4.29 -21.83 0.60
C LEU A 118 5.31 -20.79 1.11
N GLU A 119 6.54 -21.20 1.42
CA GLU A 119 7.62 -20.30 1.81
C GLU A 119 7.96 -19.28 0.70
N GLU A 120 7.95 -19.72 -0.56
CA GLU A 120 8.11 -18.85 -1.73
C GLU A 120 6.99 -17.80 -1.79
N ALA A 121 5.72 -18.22 -1.66
CA ALA A 121 4.59 -17.31 -1.66
C ALA A 121 4.64 -16.29 -0.51
N GLU A 122 5.10 -16.69 0.68
CA GLU A 122 5.35 -15.78 1.80
C GLU A 122 6.46 -14.78 1.49
N ALA A 123 7.53 -15.19 0.80
CA ALA A 123 8.62 -14.30 0.41
C ALA A 123 8.14 -13.26 -0.63
N VAL A 124 7.36 -13.69 -1.62
CA VAL A 124 6.74 -12.80 -2.62
C VAL A 124 5.80 -11.79 -1.96
N LEU A 125 5.01 -12.23 -0.96
CA LEU A 125 4.16 -11.31 -0.20
C LEU A 125 5.01 -10.25 0.53
N ARG A 126 6.10 -10.64 1.22
CA ARG A 126 7.00 -9.69 1.89
C ARG A 126 7.64 -8.71 0.91
N GLU A 127 8.09 -9.19 -0.27
CA GLU A 127 8.62 -8.33 -1.34
C GLU A 127 7.59 -7.31 -1.80
N THR A 128 6.35 -7.75 -2.05
CA THR A 128 5.25 -6.88 -2.48
C THR A 128 4.91 -5.82 -1.44
N TYR A 129 4.93 -6.17 -0.16
CA TYR A 129 4.74 -5.19 0.92
C TYR A 129 5.92 -4.22 1.08
N ALA A 130 7.14 -4.65 0.77
CA ALA A 130 8.33 -3.80 0.89
C ALA A 130 8.25 -2.57 -0.03
N VAL A 131 7.58 -2.67 -1.18
CA VAL A 131 7.39 -1.55 -2.12
C VAL A 131 6.48 -0.45 -1.56
N LEU A 132 5.65 -0.75 -0.55
CA LEU A 132 4.81 0.25 0.14
C LEU A 132 5.62 1.18 1.07
N TYR A 133 6.91 0.90 1.28
CA TYR A 133 7.79 1.70 2.12
C TYR A 133 8.88 2.39 1.29
N PRO A 134 9.43 3.52 1.78
CA PRO A 134 10.55 4.17 1.13
C PRO A 134 11.74 3.22 0.97
N GLN A 135 12.26 3.13 -0.25
CA GLN A 135 13.48 2.39 -0.55
C GLN A 135 14.69 3.26 -0.23
N LEU A 136 15.66 2.73 0.48
CA LEU A 136 16.91 3.40 0.81
C LEU A 136 18.07 2.61 0.21
N ASN A 137 18.84 3.25 -0.67
CA ASN A 137 20.00 2.65 -1.31
C ASN A 137 21.28 3.40 -0.92
N LEU A 138 22.33 2.65 -0.72
CA LEU A 138 23.70 3.17 -0.56
C LEU A 138 24.54 2.72 -1.74
N ASP A 139 24.97 3.67 -2.56
CA ASP A 139 25.85 3.43 -3.69
C ASP A 139 27.26 3.89 -3.33
N ALA A 140 28.24 3.00 -3.43
CA ALA A 140 29.64 3.34 -3.25
C ALA A 140 30.45 2.86 -4.45
N ALA A 141 31.23 3.76 -5.03
CA ALA A 141 32.07 3.46 -6.16
C ALA A 141 33.47 4.07 -5.98
N SER A 142 34.48 3.30 -6.36
CA SER A 142 35.87 3.77 -6.46
C SER A 142 36.37 3.48 -7.87
N THR A 143 36.69 4.52 -8.60
CA THR A 143 37.10 4.40 -10.00
C THR A 143 38.53 4.96 -10.15
N ARG A 144 39.42 4.17 -10.74
CA ARG A 144 40.72 4.64 -11.19
C ARG A 144 40.67 4.82 -12.71
N SER A 145 40.85 6.05 -13.17
CA SER A 145 40.86 6.38 -14.57
C SER A 145 42.18 6.98 -15.02
N ARG A 146 42.58 6.67 -16.25
CA ARG A 146 43.72 7.30 -16.92
C ARG A 146 43.18 8.06 -18.15
N VAL A 147 43.41 9.36 -18.18
CA VAL A 147 43.00 10.20 -19.28
C VAL A 147 44.11 10.19 -20.32
N THR A 148 43.71 10.08 -21.63
CA THR A 148 44.72 10.13 -22.73
C THR A 148 45.28 11.53 -22.88
N THR A 149 46.60 11.63 -23.10
CA THR A 149 47.29 12.89 -23.40
C THR A 149 47.23 13.24 -24.89
N ARG A 150 46.69 12.31 -25.75
CA ARG A 150 46.60 12.47 -27.20
C ARG A 150 45.15 12.67 -27.65
N GLY A 151 44.24 13.09 -26.76
CA GLY A 151 42.85 13.38 -27.09
C GLY A 151 42.70 14.73 -27.81
N ALA A 152 41.50 14.96 -28.32
CA ALA A 152 41.13 16.23 -28.99
C ALA A 152 41.24 17.47 -28.08
N GLN A 153 41.17 17.27 -26.76
CA GLN A 153 41.37 18.31 -25.74
C GLN A 153 42.68 18.02 -24.98
N PRO A 154 43.71 18.90 -25.09
CA PRO A 154 44.94 18.76 -24.32
C PRO A 154 44.67 18.87 -22.82
N ILE A 155 45.30 18.00 -22.03
CA ILE A 155 45.30 18.12 -20.58
C ILE A 155 46.20 19.27 -20.16
N PRO A 156 45.68 20.25 -19.36
CA PRO A 156 46.53 21.34 -18.88
C PRO A 156 47.72 20.81 -18.06
N ALA A 157 48.89 21.51 -18.14
CA ALA A 157 50.06 21.15 -17.38
C ALA A 157 49.77 21.17 -15.86
N GLY A 158 50.25 20.16 -15.12
CA GLY A 158 50.05 20.06 -13.68
C GLY A 158 48.82 19.21 -13.26
N ILE A 159 47.97 18.77 -14.23
CA ILE A 159 46.83 17.86 -13.89
C ILE A 159 47.32 16.39 -13.99
N PRO A 160 47.15 15.57 -12.93
CA PRO A 160 47.49 14.16 -12.99
C PRO A 160 46.74 13.40 -14.08
N VAL A 161 47.48 12.64 -14.91
CA VAL A 161 46.92 11.80 -15.96
C VAL A 161 46.14 10.62 -15.41
N VAL A 162 46.51 10.13 -14.22
CA VAL A 162 45.81 9.07 -13.48
C VAL A 162 45.08 9.71 -12.32
N ARG A 163 43.80 9.44 -12.21
CA ARG A 163 42.95 9.97 -11.14
C ARG A 163 42.19 8.83 -10.45
N TRP A 164 41.98 9.02 -9.18
CA TRP A 164 41.06 8.26 -8.37
C TRP A 164 39.83 9.11 -8.13
N ASP A 165 38.66 8.53 -8.42
CA ASP A 165 37.37 9.09 -8.08
C ASP A 165 36.68 8.16 -7.07
N GLN A 166 36.30 8.71 -5.92
CA GLN A 166 35.63 7.98 -4.86
C GLN A 166 34.30 8.67 -4.61
N ARG A 167 33.23 7.91 -4.73
CA ARG A 167 31.87 8.40 -4.56
C ARG A 167 31.13 7.48 -3.60
N ALA A 168 30.46 8.08 -2.62
CA ALA A 168 29.45 7.43 -1.79
C ALA A 168 28.21 8.31 -1.81
N ALA A 169 27.04 7.72 -2.06
CA ALA A 169 25.77 8.45 -2.13
C ALA A 169 24.65 7.61 -1.55
N PHE A 170 23.82 8.25 -0.72
CA PHE A 170 22.53 7.71 -0.33
C PHE A 170 21.47 8.22 -1.30
N SER A 171 20.62 7.32 -1.76
CA SER A 171 19.43 7.66 -2.53
C SER A 171 18.20 7.02 -1.91
N THR A 172 17.08 7.73 -1.96
CA THR A 172 15.79 7.20 -1.53
C THR A 172 14.77 7.40 -2.62
N SER A 173 13.90 6.41 -2.80
CA SER A 173 12.76 6.49 -3.71
C SER A 173 11.51 6.01 -2.99
N PHE A 174 10.40 6.67 -3.24
CA PHE A 174 9.10 6.33 -2.68
C PHE A 174 8.00 6.66 -3.69
N GLU A 175 7.10 5.71 -3.93
CA GLU A 175 5.93 5.90 -4.79
C GLU A 175 4.69 6.17 -3.94
N LEU A 176 4.06 7.34 -4.15
CA LEU A 176 2.80 7.67 -3.51
C LEU A 176 1.65 6.92 -4.21
N ASP A 177 1.02 6.00 -3.50
CA ASP A 177 -0.04 5.15 -4.04
C ASP A 177 -1.42 5.81 -3.90
N PHE A 178 -1.70 6.84 -4.71
CA PHE A 178 -2.97 7.57 -4.67
C PHE A 178 -4.16 6.71 -5.07
N TRP A 179 -4.01 5.84 -6.09
CA TRP A 179 -5.07 5.01 -6.65
C TRP A 179 -5.09 3.57 -6.13
N GLY A 180 -4.17 3.20 -5.26
CA GLY A 180 -4.13 1.89 -4.63
C GLY A 180 -3.51 0.78 -5.48
N ARG A 181 -2.74 1.09 -6.51
CA ARG A 181 -2.06 0.10 -7.35
C ARG A 181 -1.18 -0.84 -6.52
N LEU A 182 -0.35 -0.29 -5.65
CA LEU A 182 0.55 -1.07 -4.79
C LEU A 182 -0.23 -1.85 -3.73
N ARG A 183 -1.25 -1.23 -3.13
CA ARG A 183 -2.13 -1.88 -2.15
C ARG A 183 -2.89 -3.05 -2.77
N ARG A 184 -3.46 -2.89 -3.97
CA ARG A 184 -4.12 -3.98 -4.70
C ARG A 184 -3.14 -5.09 -5.09
N GLY A 185 -1.89 -4.74 -5.42
CA GLY A 185 -0.82 -5.73 -5.62
C GLY A 185 -0.55 -6.56 -4.37
N ALA A 186 -0.50 -5.94 -3.19
CA ALA A 186 -0.33 -6.63 -1.92
C ALA A 186 -1.54 -7.53 -1.57
N GLU A 187 -2.77 -7.07 -1.82
CA GLU A 187 -3.99 -7.90 -1.67
C GLU A 187 -3.96 -9.13 -2.58
N ALA A 188 -3.53 -8.97 -3.84
CA ALA A 188 -3.39 -10.09 -4.77
C ALA A 188 -2.34 -11.10 -4.30
N ALA A 189 -1.18 -10.62 -3.82
CA ALA A 189 -0.12 -11.49 -3.27
C ALA A 189 -0.60 -12.22 -2.00
N GLN A 190 -1.39 -11.57 -1.15
CA GLN A 190 -1.99 -12.20 0.02
C GLN A 190 -3.02 -13.28 -0.36
N ALA A 191 -3.85 -13.03 -1.37
CA ALA A 191 -4.77 -14.02 -1.88
C ALA A 191 -4.03 -15.22 -2.49
N GLN A 192 -2.91 -14.99 -3.17
CA GLN A 192 -2.05 -16.04 -3.72
C GLN A 192 -1.41 -16.89 -2.62
N LEU A 193 -0.94 -16.26 -1.51
CA LEU A 193 -0.44 -16.98 -0.35
C LEU A 193 -1.50 -17.91 0.23
N LEU A 194 -2.72 -17.42 0.44
CA LEU A 194 -3.84 -18.23 0.92
C LEU A 194 -4.16 -19.40 -0.04
N ALA A 195 -4.17 -19.14 -1.34
CA ALA A 195 -4.39 -20.19 -2.34
C ALA A 195 -3.30 -21.28 -2.28
N THR A 196 -2.04 -20.91 -2.09
CA THR A 196 -0.91 -21.83 -1.93
C THR A 196 -1.03 -22.63 -0.62
N GLN A 197 -1.46 -21.99 0.47
CA GLN A 197 -1.72 -22.65 1.75
C GLN A 197 -2.79 -23.73 1.61
N TYR A 198 -3.95 -23.40 1.02
CA TYR A 198 -4.99 -24.39 0.75
C TYR A 198 -4.53 -25.46 -0.25
N GLY A 199 -3.67 -25.11 -1.21
CA GLY A 199 -3.03 -26.08 -2.11
C GLY A 199 -2.22 -27.12 -1.35
N LYS A 200 -1.42 -26.70 -0.36
CA LYS A 200 -0.68 -27.62 0.52
C LYS A 200 -1.64 -28.52 1.33
N ASP A 201 -2.73 -27.95 1.86
CA ASP A 201 -3.71 -28.74 2.62
C ASP A 201 -4.39 -29.81 1.73
N VAL A 202 -4.67 -29.50 0.46
CA VAL A 202 -5.18 -30.47 -0.51
C VAL A 202 -4.19 -31.59 -0.79
N VAL A 203 -2.89 -31.27 -0.94
CA VAL A 203 -1.84 -32.30 -1.08
C VAL A 203 -1.78 -33.19 0.15
N GLN A 204 -1.82 -32.62 1.34
CA GLN A 204 -1.82 -33.37 2.60
C GLN A 204 -3.04 -34.31 2.72
N LEU A 205 -4.22 -33.80 2.39
CA LEU A 205 -5.46 -34.58 2.39
C LEU A 205 -5.39 -35.74 1.39
N GLY A 206 -4.88 -35.47 0.18
CA GLY A 206 -4.71 -36.51 -0.87
C GLY A 206 -3.73 -37.60 -0.46
N LEU A 207 -2.61 -37.22 0.17
CA LEU A 207 -1.62 -38.18 0.67
C LEU A 207 -2.19 -39.08 1.78
N ALA A 208 -2.93 -38.49 2.74
CA ALA A 208 -3.61 -39.26 3.77
C ALA A 208 -4.62 -40.24 3.15
N GLY A 209 -5.44 -39.78 2.18
CA GLY A 209 -6.38 -40.63 1.48
C GLY A 209 -5.73 -41.78 0.73
N THR A 210 -4.57 -41.55 0.08
CA THR A 210 -3.82 -42.60 -0.60
C THR A 210 -3.23 -43.60 0.37
N ALA A 211 -2.68 -43.12 1.50
CA ALA A 211 -2.12 -44.01 2.54
C ALA A 211 -3.18 -44.92 3.19
N VAL A 212 -4.40 -44.38 3.40
CA VAL A 212 -5.54 -45.15 3.96
C VAL A 212 -6.05 -46.22 2.98
N GLN A 213 -5.86 -46.04 1.68
CA GLN A 213 -6.31 -47.02 0.64
C GLN A 213 -5.28 -48.11 0.34
N ALA A 214 -4.02 -47.93 0.75
CA ALA A 214 -2.93 -48.84 0.47
C ALA A 214 -2.90 -50.03 1.45
#